data_a00bde0f2626323b30fff2713c0dbe55
#
_entry.id   a00bde0f2626323b30fff2713c0dbe55
#
_cell.length_a   1.000
_cell.length_b   1.000
_cell.length_c   1.000
_cell.angle_alpha   90.00
_cell.angle_beta   90.00
_cell.angle_gamma   90.00
#
_symmetry.space_group_name_H-M   'P 1'
#
loop_
_entity.id
_entity.type
_entity.pdbx_description
1 polymer ?
#
loop_
_entity_poly.entity_id
_entity_poly.type
_entity_poly.pdbx_seq_one_letter_code
_entity_poly.pdbx_strand_id
1 'polypeptide(L)'
;MDLLKNLFKGDKVIWIIFLLLCLVSIIEVFSASSTLTYKSGDHWRPITMHMILMAVGAIVVLIVHNIPCRWFKTFIILLPISWLLLIAVFIIGALTNGAKRWIDLGFIQFQPSEVAKMATIITVAFILSKMQEEKQANPKAFKYILWVTGITCILIITENLSTAVL
;
A
#
# COMPACT_ATOMS: atom_id res chain seq x y z
N MET A 1 5.72 -14.84 27.72
CA MET A 1 4.41 -14.91 27.01
C MET A 1 3.80 -13.52 26.79
N ASP A 2 4.14 -12.53 27.60
CA ASP A 2 3.57 -11.17 27.51
C ASP A 2 4.13 -10.31 26.37
N LEU A 3 5.35 -10.56 25.91
CA LEU A 3 5.95 -9.88 24.74
C LEU A 3 5.18 -10.17 23.46
N LEU A 4 4.78 -11.42 23.24
CA LEU A 4 4.01 -11.80 22.06
C LEU A 4 2.59 -11.21 22.08
N LYS A 5 1.94 -11.16 23.24
CA LYS A 5 0.63 -10.50 23.40
C LYS A 5 0.69 -9.00 23.14
N ASN A 6 1.81 -8.37 23.46
CA ASN A 6 2.01 -6.92 23.21
C ASN A 6 2.35 -6.59 21.76
N LEU A 7 2.96 -7.52 21.02
CA LEU A 7 3.29 -7.37 19.59
C LEU A 7 2.07 -7.54 18.69
N PHE A 8 1.19 -8.50 19.00
CA PHE A 8 -0.02 -8.80 18.23
C PHE A 8 -1.27 -8.22 18.88
N LYS A 9 -1.27 -6.89 19.06
CA LYS A 9 -2.48 -6.18 19.54
C LYS A 9 -3.55 -6.23 18.46
N GLY A 10 -4.84 -6.17 18.88
CA GLY A 10 -5.97 -6.10 17.96
C GLY A 10 -6.66 -7.45 17.73
N ASP A 11 -7.40 -7.53 16.64
CA ASP A 11 -8.22 -8.69 16.33
C ASP A 11 -7.37 -9.85 15.79
N LYS A 12 -7.48 -11.00 16.44
CA LYS A 12 -6.76 -12.22 16.05
C LYS A 12 -7.18 -12.73 14.68
N VAL A 13 -8.42 -12.49 14.28
CA VAL A 13 -8.92 -12.92 12.97
C VAL A 13 -8.16 -12.20 11.85
N ILE A 14 -7.92 -10.90 12.00
CA ILE A 14 -7.14 -10.11 11.03
C ILE A 14 -5.72 -10.67 10.90
N TRP A 15 -5.07 -11.03 12.02
CA TRP A 15 -3.74 -11.62 11.99
C TRP A 15 -3.71 -12.99 11.32
N ILE A 16 -4.74 -13.83 11.56
CA ILE A 16 -4.85 -15.13 10.92
C ILE A 16 -5.02 -14.97 9.40
N ILE A 17 -5.89 -14.07 8.96
CA ILE A 17 -6.09 -13.77 7.53
C ILE A 17 -4.80 -13.24 6.90
N PHE A 18 -4.10 -12.33 7.57
CA PHE A 18 -2.81 -11.80 7.10
C PHE A 18 -1.78 -12.91 6.89
N LEU A 19 -1.60 -13.80 7.88
CA LEU A 19 -0.67 -14.93 7.76
C LEU A 19 -1.07 -15.91 6.67
N LEU A 20 -2.37 -16.18 6.51
CA LEU A 20 -2.89 -17.04 5.45
C LEU A 20 -2.60 -16.44 4.07
N LEU A 21 -2.81 -15.14 3.89
CA LEU A 21 -2.47 -14.44 2.65
C LEU A 21 -0.96 -14.47 2.35
N CYS A 22 -0.12 -14.35 3.38
CA CYS A 22 1.32 -14.51 3.23
C CYS A 22 1.69 -15.92 2.72
N LEU A 23 1.08 -16.96 3.27
CA LEU A 23 1.29 -18.34 2.81
C LEU A 23 0.86 -18.53 1.36
N VAL A 24 -0.33 -18.04 1.00
CA VAL A 24 -0.83 -18.09 -0.39
C VAL A 24 0.14 -17.38 -1.33
N SER A 25 0.62 -16.19 -0.94
CA SER A 25 1.58 -15.40 -1.73
C SER A 25 2.89 -16.17 -2.00
N ILE A 26 3.40 -16.90 -1.00
CA ILE A 26 4.60 -17.74 -1.20
C ILE A 26 4.34 -18.85 -2.24
N ILE A 27 3.19 -19.51 -2.14
CA ILE A 27 2.81 -20.59 -3.05
C ILE A 27 2.65 -20.05 -4.48
N GLU A 28 2.00 -18.90 -4.64
CA GLU A 28 1.81 -18.26 -5.94
C GLU A 28 3.14 -17.87 -6.60
N VAL A 29 4.05 -17.24 -5.85
CA VAL A 29 5.37 -16.86 -6.36
C VAL A 29 6.19 -18.10 -6.71
N PHE A 30 6.13 -19.15 -5.89
CA PHE A 30 6.77 -20.42 -6.21
C PHE A 30 6.25 -21.01 -7.51
N SER A 31 4.94 -21.07 -7.67
CA SER A 31 4.29 -21.59 -8.88
C SER A 31 4.61 -20.75 -10.13
N ALA A 32 4.51 -19.43 -10.02
CA ALA A 32 4.79 -18.50 -11.13
C ALA A 32 6.29 -18.53 -11.52
N SER A 33 7.20 -18.57 -10.56
CA SER A 33 8.64 -18.60 -10.84
C SER A 33 9.09 -19.88 -11.49
N SER A 34 8.44 -21.02 -11.24
CA SER A 34 8.77 -22.29 -11.86
C SER A 34 8.65 -22.26 -13.39
N THR A 35 7.70 -21.48 -13.93
CA THR A 35 7.49 -21.33 -15.37
C THR A 35 8.45 -20.32 -16.02
N LEU A 36 8.85 -19.28 -15.30
CA LEU A 36 9.72 -18.21 -15.81
C LEU A 36 11.21 -18.60 -15.76
N THR A 37 11.63 -19.37 -14.77
CA THR A 37 13.02 -19.74 -14.54
C THR A 37 13.49 -20.92 -15.38
N TYR A 38 12.61 -21.57 -16.14
CA TYR A 38 13.02 -22.57 -17.12
C TYR A 38 14.03 -22.01 -18.16
N LYS A 39 14.06 -20.68 -18.32
CA LYS A 39 14.97 -19.95 -19.21
C LYS A 39 16.25 -19.45 -18.54
N SER A 40 16.27 -19.23 -17.22
CA SER A 40 17.39 -18.59 -16.51
C SER A 40 18.19 -19.52 -15.58
N GLY A 41 17.71 -20.75 -15.33
CA GLY A 41 18.42 -21.77 -14.55
C GLY A 41 18.45 -21.58 -13.02
N ASP A 42 18.04 -20.42 -12.50
CA ASP A 42 18.03 -20.15 -11.05
C ASP A 42 16.60 -20.00 -10.51
N HIS A 43 16.07 -21.10 -10.00
CA HIS A 43 14.70 -21.17 -9.47
C HIS A 43 14.55 -20.53 -8.08
N TRP A 44 15.63 -20.39 -7.33
CA TRP A 44 15.56 -19.96 -5.93
C TRP A 44 15.59 -18.45 -5.74
N ARG A 45 16.23 -17.72 -6.65
CA ARG A 45 16.40 -16.27 -6.54
C ARG A 45 15.09 -15.48 -6.43
N PRO A 46 14.05 -15.71 -7.26
CA PRO A 46 12.78 -15.00 -7.11
C PRO A 46 12.09 -15.27 -5.77
N ILE A 47 12.15 -16.54 -5.32
CA ILE A 47 11.51 -16.97 -4.08
C ILE A 47 12.20 -16.36 -2.86
N THR A 48 13.54 -16.43 -2.82
CA THR A 48 14.31 -15.85 -1.71
C THR A 48 14.12 -14.35 -1.62
N MET A 49 14.10 -13.65 -2.75
CA MET A 49 13.85 -12.21 -2.78
C MET A 49 12.44 -11.87 -2.29
N HIS A 50 11.43 -12.63 -2.72
CA HIS A 50 10.05 -12.46 -2.23
C HIS A 50 9.95 -12.71 -0.72
N MET A 51 10.56 -13.75 -0.20
CA MET A 51 10.60 -14.05 1.23
C MET A 51 11.25 -12.93 2.04
N ILE A 52 12.37 -12.38 1.57
CA ILE A 52 13.04 -11.25 2.22
C ILE A 52 12.15 -10.02 2.24
N LEU A 53 11.55 -9.66 1.10
CA LEU A 53 10.65 -8.51 1.00
C LEU A 53 9.42 -8.68 1.88
N MET A 54 8.86 -9.87 1.94
CA MET A 54 7.72 -10.18 2.80
C MET A 54 8.08 -10.10 4.29
N ALA A 55 9.27 -10.59 4.69
CA ALA A 55 9.76 -10.44 6.06
C ALA A 55 9.96 -8.97 6.44
N VAL A 56 10.55 -8.17 5.55
CA VAL A 56 10.67 -6.71 5.74
C VAL A 56 9.29 -6.06 5.85
N GLY A 57 8.35 -6.42 4.97
CA GLY A 57 6.97 -5.95 5.04
C GLY A 57 6.28 -6.29 6.36
N ALA A 58 6.44 -7.51 6.85
CA ALA A 58 5.89 -7.92 8.15
C ALA A 58 6.48 -7.11 9.32
N ILE A 59 7.78 -6.81 9.29
CA ILE A 59 8.42 -5.94 10.29
C ILE A 59 7.81 -4.53 10.23
N VAL A 60 7.64 -3.97 9.03
CA VAL A 60 7.00 -2.66 8.85
C VAL A 60 5.57 -2.66 9.39
N VAL A 61 4.78 -3.69 9.11
CA VAL A 61 3.41 -3.85 9.66
C VAL A 61 3.44 -3.83 11.18
N LEU A 62 4.35 -4.57 11.81
CA LEU A 62 4.49 -4.59 13.28
C LEU A 62 4.87 -3.21 13.84
N ILE A 63 5.78 -2.50 13.19
CA ILE A 63 6.18 -1.14 13.59
C ILE A 63 4.97 -0.20 13.50
N VAL A 64 4.31 -0.14 12.33
CA VAL A 64 3.18 0.75 12.08
C VAL A 64 2.01 0.44 13.02
N HIS A 65 1.74 -0.84 13.27
CA HIS A 65 0.68 -1.28 14.19
C HIS A 65 0.88 -0.79 15.63
N ASN A 66 2.12 -0.59 16.06
CA ASN A 66 2.44 -0.09 17.38
C ASN A 66 2.51 1.45 17.48
N ILE A 67 2.40 2.17 16.35
CA ILE A 67 2.35 3.64 16.34
C ILE A 67 0.99 4.10 16.87
N PRO A 68 0.93 5.00 17.86
CA PRO A 68 -0.33 5.54 18.35
C PRO A 68 -1.03 6.37 17.25
N CYS A 69 -2.35 6.19 17.13
CA CYS A 69 -3.18 6.80 16.06
C CYS A 69 -3.02 8.34 15.95
N ARG A 70 -2.66 9.01 17.07
CA ARG A 70 -2.44 10.46 17.07
C ARG A 70 -1.35 10.93 16.11
N TRP A 71 -0.38 10.09 15.79
CA TRP A 71 0.72 10.41 14.87
C TRP A 71 0.29 10.32 13.40
N PHE A 72 -0.74 9.54 13.09
CA PHE A 72 -1.22 9.39 11.70
C PHE A 72 -1.74 10.70 11.10
N LYS A 73 -2.17 11.67 11.93
CA LYS A 73 -2.54 13.00 11.43
C LYS A 73 -1.39 13.71 10.70
N THR A 74 -0.13 13.43 11.09
CA THR A 74 1.04 14.02 10.44
C THR A 74 1.24 13.44 9.04
N PHE A 75 0.81 12.21 8.81
CA PHE A 75 0.93 11.55 7.50
C PHE A 75 -0.06 12.08 6.45
N ILE A 76 -1.00 12.96 6.81
CA ILE A 76 -1.90 13.62 5.85
C ILE A 76 -1.11 14.44 4.83
N ILE A 77 0.06 14.96 5.22
CA ILE A 77 0.96 15.68 4.32
C ILE A 77 1.46 14.80 3.15
N LEU A 78 1.40 13.46 3.29
CA LEU A 78 1.72 12.54 2.21
C LEU A 78 0.73 12.62 1.05
N LEU A 79 -0.50 13.09 1.28
CA LEU A 79 -1.50 13.19 0.21
C LEU A 79 -1.08 14.18 -0.89
N PRO A 80 -0.81 15.46 -0.61
CA PRO A 80 -0.35 16.37 -1.65
C PRO A 80 1.00 15.94 -2.24
N ILE A 81 1.90 15.37 -1.42
CA ILE A 81 3.18 14.85 -1.91
C ILE A 81 2.94 13.70 -2.90
N SER A 82 2.03 12.78 -2.59
CA SER A 82 1.73 11.66 -3.50
C SER A 82 1.09 12.13 -4.81
N TRP A 83 0.26 13.16 -4.79
CA TRP A 83 -0.28 13.76 -6.02
C TRP A 83 0.82 14.37 -6.89
N LEU A 84 1.78 15.07 -6.28
CA LEU A 84 2.95 15.59 -6.99
C LEU A 84 3.80 14.46 -7.59
N LEU A 85 3.98 13.35 -6.85
CA LEU A 85 4.71 12.18 -7.33
C LEU A 85 3.98 11.48 -8.48
N LEU A 86 2.64 11.40 -8.44
CA LEU A 86 1.84 10.86 -9.55
C LEU A 86 2.01 11.70 -10.82
N ILE A 87 1.97 13.03 -10.69
CA ILE A 87 2.21 13.93 -11.82
C ILE A 87 3.65 13.79 -12.32
N ALA A 88 4.62 13.69 -11.41
CA ALA A 88 6.03 13.54 -11.76
C ALA A 88 6.29 12.22 -12.52
N VAL A 89 5.68 11.11 -12.09
CA VAL A 89 5.85 9.82 -12.76
C VAL A 89 5.28 9.82 -14.18
N PHE A 90 4.23 10.59 -14.41
CA PHE A 90 3.67 10.76 -15.76
C PHE A 90 4.68 11.39 -16.72
N ILE A 91 5.53 12.29 -16.20
CA ILE A 91 6.55 13.01 -17.00
C ILE A 91 7.84 12.20 -17.09
N ILE A 92 8.34 11.67 -15.97
CA ILE A 92 9.71 11.11 -15.83
C ILE A 92 9.68 9.58 -15.73
N GLY A 93 8.51 8.96 -15.54
CA GLY A 93 8.39 7.53 -15.24
C GLY A 93 9.01 6.63 -16.31
N ALA A 94 9.66 5.56 -15.86
CA ALA A 94 10.19 4.52 -16.73
C ALA A 94 9.06 3.73 -17.39
N LEU A 95 9.19 3.48 -18.69
CA LEU A 95 8.28 2.61 -19.45
C LEU A 95 8.53 1.15 -19.06
N THR A 96 7.72 0.64 -18.13
CA THR A 96 7.73 -0.76 -17.76
C THR A 96 6.41 -1.41 -18.19
N ASN A 97 6.48 -2.43 -19.03
CA ASN A 97 5.31 -3.12 -19.60
C ASN A 97 4.29 -2.17 -20.31
N GLY A 98 4.80 -1.16 -21.02
CA GLY A 98 3.97 -0.24 -21.82
C GLY A 98 3.28 0.88 -21.03
N ALA A 99 3.57 1.03 -19.72
CA ALA A 99 3.04 2.11 -18.93
C ALA A 99 4.12 2.74 -18.02
N LYS A 100 4.05 4.06 -17.87
CA LYS A 100 4.93 4.82 -16.98
C LYS A 100 4.34 4.80 -15.57
N ARG A 101 4.67 3.80 -14.76
CA ARG A 101 4.13 3.60 -13.40
C ARG A 101 5.19 3.58 -12.32
N TRP A 102 6.45 3.39 -12.73
CA TRP A 102 7.55 3.14 -11.82
C TRP A 102 8.58 4.25 -11.90
N ILE A 103 9.05 4.69 -10.75
CA ILE A 103 10.26 5.50 -10.63
C ILE A 103 11.39 4.52 -10.29
N ASP A 104 12.37 4.42 -11.19
CA ASP A 104 13.53 3.58 -10.99
C ASP A 104 14.58 4.38 -10.20
N LEU A 105 14.89 3.92 -9.00
CA LEU A 105 15.93 4.49 -8.14
C LEU A 105 17.24 3.69 -8.24
N GLY A 106 17.37 2.84 -9.27
CA GLY A 106 18.54 2.04 -9.56
C GLY A 106 18.54 0.67 -8.87
N PHE A 107 18.29 0.59 -7.58
CA PHE A 107 18.22 -0.66 -6.83
C PHE A 107 16.81 -1.02 -6.32
N ILE A 108 15.91 -0.06 -6.31
CA ILE A 108 14.50 -0.25 -5.93
C ILE A 108 13.61 0.47 -6.94
N GLN A 109 12.58 -0.21 -7.42
CA GLN A 109 11.51 0.41 -8.21
C GLN A 109 10.40 0.86 -7.25
N PHE A 110 10.04 2.13 -7.34
CA PHE A 110 9.04 2.76 -6.50
C PHE A 110 7.81 3.12 -7.32
N GLN A 111 6.62 2.74 -6.84
CA GLN A 111 5.35 3.04 -7.49
C GLN A 111 4.60 4.12 -6.69
N PRO A 112 4.48 5.36 -7.19
CA PRO A 112 3.82 6.45 -6.47
C PRO A 112 2.34 6.20 -6.14
N SER A 113 1.62 5.44 -6.96
CA SER A 113 0.22 5.11 -6.71
C SER A 113 -0.01 4.28 -5.44
N GLU A 114 0.98 3.48 -5.00
CA GLU A 114 0.89 2.77 -3.71
C GLU A 114 0.90 3.74 -2.53
N VAL A 115 1.76 4.76 -2.57
CA VAL A 115 1.79 5.80 -1.54
C VAL A 115 0.52 6.65 -1.58
N ALA A 116 0.01 6.97 -2.77
CA ALA A 116 -1.23 7.72 -2.93
C ALA A 116 -2.45 6.99 -2.32
N LYS A 117 -2.55 5.68 -2.51
CA LYS A 117 -3.60 4.85 -1.89
C LYS A 117 -3.53 4.93 -0.36
N MET A 118 -2.35 4.71 0.21
CA MET A 118 -2.16 4.78 1.67
C MET A 118 -2.48 6.17 2.22
N ALA A 119 -1.99 7.23 1.57
CA ALA A 119 -2.24 8.61 1.97
C ALA A 119 -3.74 8.96 1.90
N THR A 120 -4.45 8.46 0.89
CA THR A 120 -5.90 8.63 0.75
C THR A 120 -6.65 7.97 1.90
N ILE A 121 -6.33 6.71 2.23
CA ILE A 121 -6.97 5.98 3.35
C ILE A 121 -6.76 6.73 4.67
N ILE A 122 -5.54 7.19 4.95
CA ILE A 122 -5.22 7.95 6.16
C ILE A 122 -6.01 9.25 6.21
N THR A 123 -6.10 9.97 5.08
CA THR A 123 -6.82 11.24 4.99
C THR A 123 -8.32 11.04 5.16
N VAL A 124 -8.90 10.02 4.55
CA VAL A 124 -10.32 9.66 4.71
C VAL A 124 -10.63 9.32 6.18
N ALA A 125 -9.80 8.49 6.80
CA ALA A 125 -9.94 8.15 8.22
C ALA A 125 -9.88 9.39 9.12
N PHE A 126 -8.98 10.33 8.82
CA PHE A 126 -8.88 11.59 9.55
C PHE A 126 -10.11 12.49 9.35
N ILE A 127 -10.61 12.64 8.12
CA ILE A 127 -11.83 13.42 7.82
C ILE A 127 -13.00 12.85 8.62
N LEU A 128 -13.19 11.52 8.59
CA LEU A 128 -14.25 10.85 9.34
C LEU A 128 -14.10 11.09 10.84
N SER A 129 -12.90 10.93 11.39
CA SER A 129 -12.64 11.15 12.81
C SER A 129 -12.90 12.59 13.26
N LYS A 130 -12.63 13.60 12.40
CA LYS A 130 -12.83 15.01 12.71
C LYS A 130 -14.27 15.49 12.52
N MET A 131 -15.01 14.87 11.62
CA MET A 131 -16.36 15.26 11.26
C MET A 131 -17.42 14.27 11.77
N GLN A 132 -17.06 13.43 12.75
CA GLN A 132 -17.99 12.55 13.42
C GLN A 132 -18.75 13.35 14.49
N GLU A 133 -20.07 13.34 14.41
CA GLU A 133 -21.00 13.82 15.42
C GLU A 133 -21.47 12.64 16.30
N GLU A 134 -22.07 12.91 17.46
CA GLU A 134 -22.37 11.89 18.50
C GLU A 134 -23.11 10.64 17.99
N LYS A 135 -23.82 10.68 16.85
CA LYS A 135 -24.54 9.54 16.28
C LYS A 135 -24.38 9.35 14.77
N GLN A 136 -23.84 10.33 14.06
CA GLN A 136 -23.75 10.27 12.59
C GLN A 136 -22.51 11.01 12.08
N ALA A 137 -22.01 10.61 10.91
CA ALA A 137 -21.01 11.39 10.21
C ALA A 137 -21.68 12.62 9.57
N ASN A 138 -21.05 13.80 9.69
CA ASN A 138 -21.55 15.02 9.06
C ASN A 138 -21.65 14.83 7.54
N PRO A 139 -22.77 15.18 6.88
CA PRO A 139 -22.90 15.05 5.43
C PRO A 139 -21.81 15.75 4.62
N LYS A 140 -21.21 16.81 5.18
CA LYS A 140 -20.06 17.50 4.57
C LYS A 140 -18.83 16.60 4.48
N ALA A 141 -18.65 15.64 5.42
CA ALA A 141 -17.54 14.69 5.38
C ALA A 141 -17.54 13.89 4.08
N PHE A 142 -18.71 13.41 3.65
CA PHE A 142 -18.86 12.68 2.39
C PHE A 142 -18.38 13.48 1.18
N LYS A 143 -18.69 14.80 1.13
CA LYS A 143 -18.24 15.68 0.06
C LYS A 143 -16.70 15.78 0.02
N TYR A 144 -16.04 15.96 1.17
CA TYR A 144 -14.58 16.02 1.23
C TYR A 144 -13.93 14.70 0.86
N ILE A 145 -14.50 13.58 1.33
CA ILE A 145 -14.02 12.23 0.97
C ILE A 145 -14.11 12.02 -0.53
N LEU A 146 -15.26 12.37 -1.13
CA LEU A 146 -15.48 12.23 -2.57
C LEU A 146 -14.46 13.07 -3.38
N TRP A 147 -14.17 14.28 -2.94
CA TRP A 147 -13.17 15.14 -3.57
C TRP A 147 -11.76 14.53 -3.50
N VAL A 148 -11.31 14.14 -2.30
CA VAL A 148 -9.99 13.56 -2.09
C VAL A 148 -9.82 12.26 -2.90
N THR A 149 -10.79 11.36 -2.78
CA THR A 149 -10.76 10.08 -3.49
C THR A 149 -10.86 10.27 -5.00
N GLY A 150 -11.77 11.17 -5.45
CA GLY A 150 -11.97 11.46 -6.87
C GLY A 150 -10.71 12.02 -7.55
N ILE A 151 -10.04 12.99 -6.93
CA ILE A 151 -8.79 13.54 -7.46
C ILE A 151 -7.72 12.43 -7.53
N THR A 152 -7.57 11.65 -6.46
CA THR A 152 -6.58 10.57 -6.43
C THR A 152 -6.88 9.51 -7.50
N CYS A 153 -8.13 9.10 -7.65
CA CYS A 153 -8.54 8.15 -8.69
C CYS A 153 -8.25 8.67 -10.10
N ILE A 154 -8.58 9.95 -10.39
CA ILE A 154 -8.32 10.56 -11.70
C ILE A 154 -6.82 10.52 -12.01
N LEU A 155 -5.96 10.84 -11.05
CA LEU A 155 -4.51 10.79 -11.24
C LEU A 155 -4.00 9.36 -11.46
N ILE A 156 -4.55 8.37 -10.75
CA ILE A 156 -4.13 6.97 -10.86
C ILE A 156 -4.66 6.32 -12.15
N ILE A 157 -5.86 6.68 -12.63
CA ILE A 157 -6.45 6.14 -13.88
C ILE A 157 -5.50 6.31 -15.06
N THR A 158 -4.82 7.44 -15.13
CA THR A 158 -3.85 7.72 -16.21
C THR A 158 -2.68 6.74 -16.25
N GLU A 159 -2.35 6.15 -15.09
CA GLU A 159 -1.26 5.19 -14.96
C GLU A 159 -1.75 3.74 -15.02
N ASN A 160 -2.85 3.44 -14.34
CA ASN A 160 -3.38 2.10 -14.18
C ASN A 160 -4.85 2.11 -13.75
N LEU A 161 -5.73 1.76 -14.68
CA LEU A 161 -7.16 1.65 -14.43
C LEU A 161 -7.48 0.64 -13.30
N SER A 162 -6.81 -0.51 -13.29
CA SER A 162 -7.01 -1.55 -12.27
C SER A 162 -6.71 -1.04 -10.86
N THR A 163 -5.62 -0.27 -10.71
CA THR A 163 -5.22 0.31 -9.41
C THR A 163 -6.16 1.43 -8.96
N ALA A 164 -6.79 2.14 -9.89
CA ALA A 164 -7.72 3.22 -9.57
C ALA A 164 -9.10 2.69 -9.11
N VAL A 165 -9.47 1.48 -9.52
CA VAL A 165 -10.74 0.82 -9.15
C VAL A 165 -10.65 0.16 -7.77
N LEU A 166 -9.48 -0.28 -7.34
CA LEU A 166 -9.23 -0.83 -6.01
C LEU A 166 -9.26 0.25 -4.92
#